data_97d4c4739145476481110ecb7fe96f6f
#
_entry.id   97d4c4739145476481110ecb7fe96f6f
#
_cell.length_a   1.000
_cell.length_b   1.000
_cell.length_c   1.000
_cell.angle_alpha   90.00
_cell.angle_beta   90.00
_cell.angle_gamma   90.00
#
_symmetry.space_group_name_H-M   'P 1'
#
loop_
_entity.id
_entity.type
_entity.pdbx_description
1 polymer ?
#
loop_
_entity_poly.entity_id
_entity_poly.type
_entity_poly.pdbx_seq_one_letter_code
_entity_poly.pdbx_strand_id
1 'polypeptide(L)'
;MNSPSDLAGASLIDALFGVKLSQHARLITIASSQDSALPQALVAERFTGREAVNELFSFDVDALSTSTDLDLTSFIGEELTITLLQPDGSRRAWHGLCTDAAWLGADGGLARYRLHLQPALALLGLRRDSYIFQDKDARDLIGELLADYPQVRHSFDVAQALAVRPIWTQYRESDLEFLQRVLAAEGLSWRFEHDQEGDEPAEGGAAQARHRIVFFDSQAALPATPGGDTLRFHGVRASDTDDAIDRFAAQRRVAANAVSISSWDPAQLMAPSAEQLTSLDIGEMPSLSIYDGSAERRHDNKAFADAHSRVMLQALELDNKQFEGAGAVRRMAAGHGFTLTQHDSYADGDNSFKTLWVEHEARNNLEPALGEALSRLTGLAEAGAATLLQFSDE
;
A
#
# COMPACT_ATOMS: atom_id res chain seq x y z
N MET A 1 -15.95 40.64 20.46
CA MET A 1 -17.37 40.88 20.22
C MET A 1 -17.59 40.66 18.73
N ASN A 2 -18.02 39.45 18.35
CA ASN A 2 -18.31 39.15 16.95
C ASN A 2 -19.63 39.84 16.57
N SER A 3 -19.64 40.47 15.41
CA SER A 3 -20.79 41.18 14.87
C SER A 3 -21.99 40.22 14.65
N PRO A 4 -23.23 40.65 14.90
CA PRO A 4 -24.42 39.83 14.62
C PRO A 4 -24.55 39.38 13.13
N SER A 5 -23.89 40.08 12.20
CA SER A 5 -23.83 39.73 10.78
C SER A 5 -22.99 38.50 10.48
N ASP A 6 -21.95 38.22 11.28
CA ASP A 6 -21.09 37.07 11.08
C ASP A 6 -21.76 35.76 11.55
N LEU A 7 -22.58 35.86 12.62
CA LEU A 7 -23.36 34.74 13.13
C LEU A 7 -24.54 34.38 12.18
N ALA A 8 -25.12 35.36 11.49
CA ALA A 8 -26.19 35.11 10.53
C ALA A 8 -25.66 34.47 9.23
N GLY A 9 -24.45 34.84 8.79
CA GLY A 9 -23.80 34.26 7.62
C GLY A 9 -23.41 32.79 7.86
N ALA A 10 -22.79 32.48 9.00
CA ALA A 10 -22.44 31.12 9.38
C ALA A 10 -23.66 30.20 9.50
N SER A 11 -24.77 30.68 10.11
CA SER A 11 -26.02 29.93 10.24
C SER A 11 -26.72 29.67 8.89
N LEU A 12 -26.61 30.59 7.92
CA LEU A 12 -27.20 30.43 6.58
C LEU A 12 -26.34 29.47 5.73
N ILE A 13 -25.05 29.50 5.90
CA ILE A 13 -24.09 28.57 5.26
C ILE A 13 -24.26 27.17 5.84
N ASP A 14 -24.37 27.01 7.16
CA ASP A 14 -24.68 25.74 7.82
C ASP A 14 -26.03 25.17 7.37
N ALA A 15 -27.06 26.00 7.23
CA ALA A 15 -28.37 25.55 6.75
C ALA A 15 -28.38 25.17 5.26
N LEU A 16 -27.61 25.87 4.43
CA LEU A 16 -27.51 25.61 2.98
C LEU A 16 -26.52 24.49 2.64
N PHE A 17 -25.40 24.39 3.35
CA PHE A 17 -24.33 23.42 3.08
C PHE A 17 -24.28 22.25 4.08
N GLY A 18 -24.78 22.39 5.30
CA GLY A 18 -24.76 21.32 6.29
C GLY A 18 -25.51 20.08 5.83
N VAL A 19 -26.63 20.23 5.15
CA VAL A 19 -27.38 19.12 4.53
C VAL A 19 -26.64 18.59 3.29
N LYS A 20 -25.89 19.43 2.56
CA LYS A 20 -25.17 19.09 1.35
C LYS A 20 -23.79 18.47 1.62
N LEU A 21 -23.17 18.80 2.76
CA LEU A 21 -21.89 18.24 3.20
C LEU A 21 -22.01 16.97 4.04
N SER A 22 -23.18 16.31 4.09
CA SER A 22 -23.28 15.04 4.78
C SER A 22 -22.60 13.91 4.01
N GLN A 23 -22.08 12.92 4.71
CA GLN A 23 -21.55 11.69 4.12
C GLN A 23 -22.64 10.73 3.61
N HIS A 24 -23.93 11.07 3.81
CA HIS A 24 -25.05 10.27 3.35
C HIS A 24 -25.13 10.23 1.82
N ALA A 25 -25.32 9.04 1.24
CA ALA A 25 -25.40 8.78 -0.18
C ALA A 25 -24.16 9.23 -0.98
N ARG A 26 -22.97 9.19 -0.35
CA ARG A 26 -21.70 9.48 -1.00
C ARG A 26 -21.03 8.21 -1.53
N LEU A 27 -20.34 8.38 -2.66
CA LEU A 27 -19.51 7.29 -3.23
C LEU A 27 -18.31 7.00 -2.36
N ILE A 28 -17.68 8.04 -1.78
CA ILE A 28 -16.55 7.93 -0.89
C ILE A 28 -16.96 8.46 0.48
N THR A 29 -16.70 7.67 1.53
CA THR A 29 -16.88 8.12 2.90
C THR A 29 -15.60 7.95 3.71
N ILE A 30 -15.45 8.75 4.77
CA ILE A 30 -14.35 8.67 5.72
C ILE A 30 -14.92 8.57 7.13
N ALA A 31 -14.35 7.70 7.95
CA ALA A 31 -14.75 7.52 9.35
C ALA A 31 -13.51 7.21 10.21
N SER A 32 -13.60 7.47 11.52
CA SER A 32 -12.65 6.89 12.46
C SER A 32 -12.96 5.41 12.62
N SER A 33 -11.92 4.57 12.69
CA SER A 33 -12.07 3.14 12.94
C SER A 33 -12.48 2.82 14.38
N GLN A 34 -12.35 3.79 15.30
CA GLN A 34 -12.57 3.61 16.73
C GLN A 34 -13.82 4.36 17.27
N ASP A 35 -14.76 4.75 16.42
CA ASP A 35 -15.92 5.60 16.80
C ASP A 35 -15.52 6.93 17.50
N SER A 36 -14.25 7.29 17.49
CA SER A 36 -13.76 8.56 18.01
C SER A 36 -14.10 9.70 17.04
N ALA A 37 -14.21 10.86 17.57
CA ALA A 37 -14.84 12.03 16.99
C ALA A 37 -14.11 12.60 15.76
N LEU A 38 -14.23 11.95 14.60
CA LEU A 38 -14.10 12.76 13.37
C LEU A 38 -15.22 13.79 13.40
N PRO A 39 -14.92 15.06 13.13
CA PRO A 39 -15.96 16.07 13.01
C PRO A 39 -17.02 15.60 12.03
N GLN A 40 -18.28 15.52 12.44
CA GLN A 40 -19.39 15.08 11.59
C GLN A 40 -19.51 15.87 10.28
N ALA A 41 -18.88 17.05 10.24
CA ALA A 41 -18.85 17.96 9.09
C ALA A 41 -17.71 17.67 8.08
N LEU A 42 -16.88 16.64 8.30
CA LEU A 42 -15.78 16.29 7.40
C LEU A 42 -16.29 15.32 6.31
N VAL A 43 -16.24 15.72 5.05
CA VAL A 43 -16.72 14.93 3.91
C VAL A 43 -15.58 14.72 2.92
N ALA A 44 -15.28 13.47 2.57
CA ALA A 44 -14.27 13.15 1.57
C ALA A 44 -14.66 13.75 0.20
N GLU A 45 -13.74 14.44 -0.44
CA GLU A 45 -13.86 15.00 -1.79
C GLU A 45 -13.14 14.11 -2.80
N ARG A 46 -11.90 13.80 -2.52
CA ARG A 46 -11.01 13.03 -3.38
C ARG A 46 -10.21 12.03 -2.55
N PHE A 47 -10.00 10.88 -3.12
CA PHE A 47 -9.12 9.84 -2.61
C PHE A 47 -8.08 9.51 -3.68
N THR A 48 -6.81 9.54 -3.31
CA THR A 48 -5.71 9.04 -4.12
C THR A 48 -4.87 8.11 -3.25
N GLY A 49 -4.29 7.08 -3.85
CA GLY A 49 -3.47 6.17 -3.09
C GLY A 49 -2.62 5.26 -3.94
N ARG A 50 -1.58 4.73 -3.32
CA ARG A 50 -0.71 3.71 -3.87
C ARG A 50 -0.52 2.59 -2.84
N GLU A 51 -0.65 1.37 -3.30
CA GLU A 51 -0.28 0.17 -2.56
C GLU A 51 0.56 -0.74 -3.45
N ALA A 52 1.58 -1.39 -2.89
CA ALA A 52 2.45 -2.29 -3.61
C ALA A 52 2.97 -3.41 -2.70
N VAL A 53 3.38 -4.50 -3.31
CA VAL A 53 4.12 -5.56 -2.64
C VAL A 53 5.49 -5.01 -2.22
N ASN A 54 5.90 -5.29 -0.99
CA ASN A 54 7.16 -4.84 -0.38
C ASN A 54 7.29 -3.32 -0.19
N GLU A 55 6.19 -2.57 -0.26
CA GLU A 55 6.15 -1.12 0.00
C GLU A 55 5.07 -0.79 1.04
N LEU A 56 5.28 0.28 1.80
CA LEU A 56 4.23 0.87 2.63
C LEU A 56 3.17 1.48 1.71
N PHE A 57 1.90 1.24 2.00
CA PHE A 57 0.86 1.96 1.29
C PHE A 57 0.81 3.44 1.72
N SER A 58 0.30 4.26 0.84
CA SER A 58 0.14 5.70 1.06
C SER A 58 -1.19 6.14 0.46
N PHE A 59 -2.07 6.70 1.28
CA PHE A 59 -3.39 7.19 0.86
C PHE A 59 -3.57 8.63 1.27
N ASP A 60 -3.95 9.48 0.34
CA ASP A 60 -4.33 10.86 0.57
C ASP A 60 -5.83 11.04 0.42
N VAL A 61 -6.46 11.65 1.40
CA VAL A 61 -7.86 12.03 1.37
C VAL A 61 -7.97 13.54 1.47
N ASP A 62 -8.40 14.17 0.39
CA ASP A 62 -8.84 15.56 0.45
C ASP A 62 -10.28 15.59 0.94
N ALA A 63 -10.54 16.32 2.02
CA ALA A 63 -11.82 16.38 2.68
C ALA A 63 -12.25 17.84 2.93
N LEU A 64 -13.56 18.05 2.94
CA LEU A 64 -14.20 19.34 3.11
C LEU A 64 -14.85 19.44 4.48
N SER A 65 -14.80 20.63 5.06
CA SER A 65 -15.48 20.97 6.30
C SER A 65 -16.06 22.38 6.22
N THR A 66 -17.15 22.61 6.96
CA THR A 66 -17.65 23.97 7.25
C THR A 66 -16.83 24.67 8.36
N SER A 67 -16.05 23.92 9.14
CA SER A 67 -15.11 24.47 10.11
C SER A 67 -13.78 24.79 9.47
N THR A 68 -13.27 26.00 9.70
CA THR A 68 -11.98 26.48 9.20
C THR A 68 -10.83 26.29 10.21
N ASP A 69 -11.14 25.80 11.39
CA ASP A 69 -10.26 25.74 12.56
C ASP A 69 -10.21 24.36 13.23
N LEU A 70 -10.35 23.29 12.43
CA LEU A 70 -10.20 21.94 12.96
C LEU A 70 -8.79 21.73 13.54
N ASP A 71 -8.73 21.17 14.74
CA ASP A 71 -7.46 20.81 15.36
C ASP A 71 -6.84 19.63 14.59
N LEU A 72 -5.77 19.93 13.84
CA LEU A 72 -5.04 18.93 13.05
C LEU A 72 -4.42 17.83 13.92
N THR A 73 -4.05 18.18 15.17
CA THR A 73 -3.45 17.21 16.10
C THR A 73 -4.42 16.07 16.43
N SER A 74 -5.72 16.35 16.41
CA SER A 74 -6.75 15.34 16.69
C SER A 74 -6.82 14.22 15.65
N PHE A 75 -6.25 14.41 14.46
CA PHE A 75 -6.18 13.38 13.42
C PHE A 75 -4.92 12.52 13.52
N ILE A 76 -3.84 13.06 14.06
CA ILE A 76 -2.55 12.37 14.10
C ILE A 76 -2.61 11.17 15.04
N GLY A 77 -2.26 10.01 14.51
CA GLY A 77 -2.31 8.74 15.23
C GLY A 77 -3.67 8.05 15.23
N GLU A 78 -4.72 8.69 14.68
CA GLU A 78 -6.04 8.06 14.52
C GLU A 78 -6.02 7.08 13.34
N GLU A 79 -6.62 5.92 13.51
CA GLU A 79 -6.86 5.04 12.38
C GLU A 79 -8.16 5.43 11.69
N LEU A 80 -8.05 5.74 10.40
CA LEU A 80 -9.17 6.17 9.56
C LEU A 80 -9.54 5.07 8.58
N THR A 81 -10.83 4.97 8.31
CA THR A 81 -11.41 4.08 7.31
C THR A 81 -11.94 4.91 6.15
N ILE A 82 -11.46 4.62 4.94
CA ILE A 82 -12.01 5.15 3.70
C ILE A 82 -12.87 4.05 3.08
N THR A 83 -14.11 4.34 2.71
CA THR A 83 -14.94 3.37 2.00
C THR A 83 -15.37 3.91 0.64
N LEU A 84 -15.37 3.04 -0.36
CA LEU A 84 -15.84 3.31 -1.72
C LEU A 84 -17.00 2.39 -2.05
N LEU A 85 -18.12 2.98 -2.48
CA LEU A 85 -19.31 2.24 -2.92
C LEU A 85 -19.02 1.54 -4.26
N GLN A 86 -19.29 0.25 -4.30
CA GLN A 86 -19.17 -0.57 -5.51
C GLN A 86 -20.48 -0.62 -6.30
N PRO A 87 -20.45 -1.04 -7.57
CA PRO A 87 -21.65 -1.10 -8.41
C PRO A 87 -22.73 -2.04 -7.88
N ASP A 88 -22.35 -3.10 -7.17
CA ASP A 88 -23.25 -4.09 -6.55
C ASP A 88 -23.85 -3.62 -5.23
N GLY A 89 -23.49 -2.42 -4.76
CA GLY A 89 -23.94 -1.85 -3.49
C GLY A 89 -23.06 -2.22 -2.29
N SER A 90 -22.10 -3.12 -2.44
CA SER A 90 -21.10 -3.40 -1.41
C SER A 90 -20.13 -2.25 -1.25
N ARG A 91 -19.29 -2.27 -0.21
CA ARG A 91 -18.30 -1.23 0.06
C ARG A 91 -16.90 -1.84 0.12
N ARG A 92 -15.98 -1.25 -0.63
CA ARG A 92 -14.54 -1.51 -0.47
C ARG A 92 -14.00 -0.59 0.61
N ALA A 93 -13.29 -1.15 1.59
CA ALA A 93 -12.66 -0.38 2.66
C ALA A 93 -11.14 -0.40 2.58
N TRP A 94 -10.52 0.73 2.91
CA TRP A 94 -9.11 0.88 3.20
C TRP A 94 -8.95 1.50 4.59
N HIS A 95 -8.01 1.01 5.36
CA HIS A 95 -7.73 1.47 6.73
C HIS A 95 -6.29 1.92 6.81
N GLY A 96 -6.03 3.04 7.47
CA GLY A 96 -4.68 3.54 7.67
C GLY A 96 -4.58 4.48 8.85
N LEU A 97 -3.39 4.53 9.43
CA LEU A 97 -3.05 5.48 10.47
C LEU A 97 -2.83 6.85 9.83
N CYS A 98 -3.49 7.89 10.32
CA CYS A 98 -3.24 9.26 9.90
C CYS A 98 -1.88 9.72 10.43
N THR A 99 -0.91 9.87 9.54
CA THR A 99 0.46 10.27 9.86
C THR A 99 0.75 11.72 9.55
N ASP A 100 -0.08 12.36 8.72
CA ASP A 100 0.00 13.79 8.41
C ASP A 100 -1.40 14.34 8.20
N ALA A 101 -1.64 15.57 8.66
CA ALA A 101 -2.88 16.30 8.48
C ALA A 101 -2.57 17.75 8.12
N ALA A 102 -3.13 18.24 7.02
CA ALA A 102 -2.87 19.60 6.53
C ALA A 102 -4.18 20.36 6.27
N TRP A 103 -4.19 21.64 6.60
CA TRP A 103 -5.20 22.58 6.15
C TRP A 103 -4.76 23.21 4.84
N LEU A 104 -5.52 23.04 3.78
CA LEU A 104 -5.18 23.49 2.42
C LEU A 104 -5.77 24.86 2.07
N GLY A 105 -6.54 25.44 2.97
CA GLY A 105 -7.17 26.76 2.76
C GLY A 105 -8.68 26.70 2.93
N ALA A 106 -9.30 27.89 2.89
CA ALA A 106 -10.76 28.05 2.96
C ALA A 106 -11.24 29.11 1.97
N ASP A 107 -12.38 28.89 1.32
CA ASP A 107 -13.06 29.83 0.47
C ASP A 107 -14.57 29.60 0.52
N GLY A 108 -15.34 30.70 0.52
CA GLY A 108 -16.80 30.64 0.47
C GLY A 108 -17.45 29.90 1.64
N GLY A 109 -16.80 29.82 2.79
CA GLY A 109 -17.31 29.12 3.98
C GLY A 109 -17.01 27.63 4.02
N LEU A 110 -16.19 27.13 3.10
CA LEU A 110 -15.68 25.76 3.09
C LEU A 110 -14.18 25.75 3.27
N ALA A 111 -13.70 24.88 4.13
CA ALA A 111 -12.28 24.58 4.32
C ALA A 111 -11.95 23.22 3.72
N ARG A 112 -10.77 23.10 3.13
CA ARG A 112 -10.22 21.84 2.62
C ARG A 112 -9.09 21.39 3.52
N TYR A 113 -9.14 20.12 3.86
CA TYR A 113 -8.13 19.42 4.64
C TYR A 113 -7.59 18.25 3.83
N ARG A 114 -6.31 17.93 4.00
CA ARG A 114 -5.70 16.70 3.51
C ARG A 114 -5.31 15.84 4.69
N LEU A 115 -5.70 14.58 4.64
CA LEU A 115 -5.29 13.57 5.59
C LEU A 115 -4.46 12.52 4.86
N HIS A 116 -3.23 12.31 5.33
CA HIS A 116 -2.31 11.32 4.78
C HIS A 116 -2.30 10.08 5.66
N LEU A 117 -2.62 8.93 5.06
CA LEU A 117 -2.75 7.65 5.76
C LEU A 117 -1.66 6.68 5.33
N GLN A 118 -1.03 6.06 6.31
CA GLN A 118 -0.02 5.02 6.11
C GLN A 118 -0.35 3.79 6.96
N PRO A 119 0.27 2.61 6.70
CA PRO A 119 0.13 1.48 7.59
C PRO A 119 0.77 1.78 8.95
N ALA A 120 0.25 1.16 10.01
CA ALA A 120 0.87 1.21 11.34
C ALA A 120 2.35 0.79 11.32
N LEU A 121 2.73 -0.05 10.35
CA LEU A 121 4.12 -0.44 10.11
C LEU A 121 5.06 0.76 9.83
N ALA A 122 4.54 1.90 9.33
CA ALA A 122 5.33 3.10 9.08
C ALA A 122 6.00 3.65 10.35
N LEU A 123 5.42 3.39 11.53
CA LEU A 123 5.98 3.78 12.82
C LEU A 123 7.38 3.18 13.07
N LEU A 124 7.67 2.01 12.50
CA LEU A 124 8.98 1.37 12.60
C LEU A 124 10.08 2.21 11.94
N GLY A 125 9.72 3.07 10.99
CA GLY A 125 10.67 4.01 10.35
C GLY A 125 11.11 5.17 11.26
N LEU A 126 10.36 5.44 12.32
CA LEU A 126 10.62 6.55 13.24
C LEU A 126 11.55 6.16 14.40
N ARG A 127 11.71 4.88 14.70
CA ARG A 127 12.63 4.38 15.72
C ARG A 127 13.90 3.81 15.08
N ARG A 128 15.04 4.18 15.62
CA ARG A 128 16.37 3.68 15.22
C ARG A 128 17.08 3.08 16.41
N ASP A 129 17.67 1.89 16.21
CA ASP A 129 18.34 1.19 17.30
C ASP A 129 19.62 0.48 16.84
N SER A 130 20.32 -0.13 17.80
CA SER A 130 21.42 -1.06 17.60
C SER A 130 21.22 -2.22 18.58
N TYR A 131 20.74 -3.33 18.08
CA TYR A 131 20.34 -4.48 18.87
C TYR A 131 20.83 -5.81 18.28
N ILE A 132 20.96 -6.82 19.11
CA ILE A 132 21.38 -8.16 18.69
C ILE A 132 20.31 -9.16 19.09
N PHE A 133 19.79 -9.89 18.10
CA PHE A 133 18.91 -11.04 18.31
C PHE A 133 19.74 -12.31 18.17
N GLN A 134 19.58 -13.27 19.10
CA GLN A 134 20.37 -14.49 19.16
C GLN A 134 19.48 -15.72 18.96
N ASP A 135 20.01 -16.70 18.24
CA ASP A 135 19.41 -18.03 18.05
C ASP A 135 17.95 -17.96 17.56
N LYS A 136 17.67 -17.12 16.55
CA LYS A 136 16.33 -16.91 15.99
C LYS A 136 16.30 -17.14 14.48
N ASP A 137 15.20 -17.71 14.03
CA ASP A 137 14.83 -17.58 12.63
C ASP A 137 14.15 -16.21 12.36
N ALA A 138 13.85 -15.92 11.09
CA ALA A 138 13.27 -14.62 10.74
C ALA A 138 11.85 -14.44 11.31
N ARG A 139 11.07 -15.50 11.46
CA ARG A 139 9.71 -15.42 12.01
C ARG A 139 9.73 -15.02 13.48
N ASP A 140 10.58 -15.68 14.27
CA ASP A 140 10.74 -15.40 15.69
C ASP A 140 11.29 -14.00 15.92
N LEU A 141 12.27 -13.58 15.09
CA LEU A 141 12.84 -12.24 15.14
C LEU A 141 11.80 -11.17 14.83
N ILE A 142 11.02 -11.35 13.76
CA ILE A 142 9.98 -10.40 13.35
C ILE A 142 8.90 -10.30 14.43
N GLY A 143 8.49 -11.44 15.01
CA GLY A 143 7.54 -11.46 16.12
C GLY A 143 8.04 -10.67 17.33
N GLU A 144 9.33 -10.80 17.70
CA GLU A 144 9.93 -10.05 18.80
C GLU A 144 10.04 -8.55 18.48
N LEU A 145 10.46 -8.20 17.26
CA LEU A 145 10.54 -6.80 16.82
C LEU A 145 9.16 -6.12 16.85
N LEU A 146 8.14 -6.79 16.35
CA LEU A 146 6.78 -6.25 16.28
C LEU A 146 6.05 -6.26 17.63
N ALA A 147 6.56 -6.96 18.65
CA ALA A 147 5.98 -6.91 20.00
C ALA A 147 6.00 -5.49 20.61
N ASP A 148 6.94 -4.65 20.19
CA ASP A 148 7.00 -3.23 20.60
C ASP A 148 5.97 -2.35 19.87
N TYR A 149 5.26 -2.89 18.89
CA TYR A 149 4.29 -2.19 18.03
C TYR A 149 2.92 -2.92 18.05
N PRO A 150 2.19 -2.88 19.17
CA PRO A 150 0.96 -3.68 19.37
C PRO A 150 -0.14 -3.34 18.39
N GLN A 151 -0.13 -2.17 17.76
CA GLN A 151 -1.07 -1.76 16.72
C GLN A 151 -0.80 -2.45 15.38
N VAL A 152 0.40 -3.01 15.14
CA VAL A 152 0.73 -3.71 13.89
C VAL A 152 0.20 -5.13 13.93
N ARG A 153 -0.88 -5.40 13.21
CA ARG A 153 -1.36 -6.75 12.97
C ARG A 153 -0.52 -7.43 11.90
N HIS A 154 -0.10 -8.65 12.13
CA HIS A 154 0.69 -9.40 11.16
C HIS A 154 0.32 -10.89 11.12
N SER A 155 0.63 -11.54 10.01
CA SER A 155 0.52 -12.98 9.84
C SER A 155 1.58 -13.49 8.88
N PHE A 156 1.83 -14.80 8.91
CA PHE A 156 2.81 -15.46 8.08
C PHE A 156 2.14 -16.52 7.20
N ASP A 157 2.33 -16.40 5.90
CA ASP A 157 1.98 -17.39 4.88
C ASP A 157 3.30 -17.87 4.24
N VAL A 158 4.12 -18.55 5.04
CA VAL A 158 5.49 -18.98 4.71
C VAL A 158 5.57 -20.48 4.85
N ALA A 159 5.76 -21.17 3.74
CA ALA A 159 5.88 -22.63 3.65
C ALA A 159 7.34 -23.10 3.71
N GLN A 160 8.31 -22.27 3.28
CA GLN A 160 9.72 -22.61 3.33
C GLN A 160 10.24 -22.71 4.76
N ALA A 161 11.22 -23.59 4.98
CA ALA A 161 11.95 -23.65 6.23
C ALA A 161 12.87 -22.43 6.36
N LEU A 162 12.74 -21.69 7.45
CA LEU A 162 13.60 -20.57 7.78
C LEU A 162 14.78 -21.04 8.64
N ALA A 163 15.99 -20.59 8.33
CA ALA A 163 17.18 -20.96 9.06
C ALA A 163 17.27 -20.20 10.38
N VAL A 164 17.50 -20.93 11.48
CA VAL A 164 17.88 -20.30 12.75
C VAL A 164 19.31 -19.78 12.63
N ARG A 165 19.50 -18.49 12.84
CA ARG A 165 20.83 -17.86 12.79
C ARG A 165 21.32 -17.56 14.19
N PRO A 166 22.62 -17.79 14.46
CA PRO A 166 23.20 -17.52 15.78
C PRO A 166 23.05 -16.05 16.17
N ILE A 167 23.20 -15.12 15.20
CA ILE A 167 23.16 -13.69 15.45
C ILE A 167 22.52 -12.97 14.26
N TRP A 168 21.54 -12.12 14.60
CA TRP A 168 21.05 -11.05 13.75
C TRP A 168 21.41 -9.71 14.38
N THR A 169 22.00 -8.82 13.63
CA THR A 169 22.42 -7.51 14.15
C THR A 169 21.65 -6.40 13.44
N GLN A 170 20.90 -5.64 14.22
CA GLN A 170 20.47 -4.30 13.82
C GLN A 170 21.57 -3.32 14.20
N TYR A 171 22.01 -2.47 13.28
CA TYR A 171 23.10 -1.54 13.57
C TYR A 171 22.86 -0.18 12.91
N ARG A 172 22.47 0.80 13.73
CA ARG A 172 22.23 2.20 13.31
C ARG A 172 21.23 2.36 12.18
N GLU A 173 20.31 1.43 12.05
CA GLU A 173 19.21 1.44 11.08
C GLU A 173 17.87 1.55 11.79
N SER A 174 16.84 2.02 11.10
CA SER A 174 15.48 2.01 11.65
C SER A 174 14.96 0.57 11.77
N ASP A 175 13.96 0.38 12.61
CA ASP A 175 13.32 -0.94 12.76
C ASP A 175 12.70 -1.40 11.43
N LEU A 176 12.22 -0.44 10.62
CA LEU A 176 11.69 -0.73 9.28
C LEU A 176 12.79 -1.18 8.31
N GLU A 177 13.92 -0.46 8.24
CA GLU A 177 15.07 -0.83 7.41
C GLU A 177 15.61 -2.22 7.81
N PHE A 178 15.70 -2.47 9.12
CA PHE A 178 16.10 -3.78 9.64
C PHE A 178 15.13 -4.88 9.22
N LEU A 179 13.81 -4.67 9.41
CA LEU A 179 12.77 -5.61 8.98
C LEU A 179 12.88 -5.93 7.49
N GLN A 180 12.97 -4.91 6.65
CA GLN A 180 13.07 -5.07 5.19
C GLN A 180 14.33 -5.85 4.80
N ARG A 181 15.46 -5.60 5.47
CA ARG A 181 16.72 -6.30 5.24
C ARG A 181 16.64 -7.77 5.66
N VAL A 182 15.97 -8.08 6.78
CA VAL A 182 15.73 -9.47 7.22
C VAL A 182 14.86 -10.20 6.21
N LEU A 183 13.75 -9.59 5.79
CA LEU A 183 12.84 -10.18 4.80
C LEU A 183 13.54 -10.47 3.47
N ALA A 184 14.29 -9.49 2.94
CA ALA A 184 15.06 -9.65 1.71
C ALA A 184 16.12 -10.75 1.84
N ALA A 185 16.77 -10.85 3.02
CA ALA A 185 17.77 -11.88 3.28
C ALA A 185 17.20 -13.30 3.27
N GLU A 186 15.96 -13.48 3.65
CA GLU A 186 15.29 -14.78 3.68
C GLU A 186 14.38 -15.03 2.46
N GLY A 187 14.35 -14.09 1.49
CA GLY A 187 13.50 -14.20 0.30
C GLY A 187 12.01 -14.11 0.61
N LEU A 188 11.66 -13.37 1.67
CA LEU A 188 10.28 -13.12 2.06
C LEU A 188 9.77 -11.82 1.46
N SER A 189 8.54 -11.84 1.04
CA SER A 189 7.79 -10.66 0.58
C SER A 189 6.65 -10.36 1.53
N TRP A 190 6.03 -9.19 1.37
CA TRP A 190 4.90 -8.78 2.18
C TRP A 190 3.89 -7.94 1.41
N ARG A 191 2.63 -8.02 1.84
CA ARG A 191 1.50 -7.24 1.34
C ARG A 191 0.65 -6.76 2.49
N PHE A 192 -0.21 -5.79 2.23
CA PHE A 192 -1.26 -5.39 3.18
C PHE A 192 -2.61 -5.97 2.77
N GLU A 193 -3.40 -6.31 3.75
CA GLU A 193 -4.81 -6.67 3.63
C GLU A 193 -5.63 -5.77 4.55
N HIS A 194 -6.78 -5.32 4.08
CA HIS A 194 -7.68 -4.44 4.82
C HIS A 194 -8.97 -5.21 5.15
N ASP A 195 -9.43 -5.12 6.41
CA ASP A 195 -10.70 -5.71 6.83
C ASP A 195 -11.84 -5.11 5.99
N GLN A 196 -12.75 -5.95 5.54
CA GLN A 196 -13.92 -5.54 4.77
C GLN A 196 -15.18 -5.58 5.63
N GLU A 197 -16.29 -5.05 5.11
CA GLU A 197 -17.59 -5.13 5.78
C GLU A 197 -17.99 -6.60 5.95
N GLY A 198 -18.29 -7.01 7.18
CA GLY A 198 -18.64 -8.39 7.52
C GLY A 198 -17.47 -9.26 7.99
N ASP A 199 -16.23 -8.77 7.93
CA ASP A 199 -15.11 -9.48 8.53
C ASP A 199 -15.22 -9.47 10.07
N GLU A 200 -14.79 -10.56 10.69
CA GLU A 200 -14.76 -10.64 12.15
C GLU A 200 -13.74 -9.64 12.73
N PRO A 201 -14.08 -8.97 13.84
CA PRO A 201 -13.12 -8.08 14.52
C PRO A 201 -11.85 -8.84 14.90
N ALA A 202 -10.71 -8.15 14.84
CA ALA A 202 -9.43 -8.73 15.25
C ALA A 202 -9.46 -9.21 16.71
N GLU A 203 -8.91 -10.38 16.99
CA GLU A 203 -8.83 -10.96 18.35
C GLU A 203 -8.09 -10.06 19.36
N GLY A 204 -7.26 -9.11 18.90
CA GLY A 204 -6.47 -8.18 19.72
C GLY A 204 -7.23 -6.98 20.29
N GLY A 205 -8.51 -6.84 20.00
CA GLY A 205 -9.35 -5.73 20.48
C GLY A 205 -9.07 -4.39 19.79
N ALA A 206 -9.64 -3.30 20.34
CA ALA A 206 -9.64 -1.96 19.73
C ALA A 206 -8.26 -1.27 19.58
N ALA A 207 -7.21 -1.85 20.16
CA ALA A 207 -5.85 -1.29 20.03
C ALA A 207 -5.13 -1.70 18.73
N GLN A 208 -5.64 -2.70 18.00
CA GLN A 208 -5.03 -3.17 16.77
C GLN A 208 -5.64 -2.51 15.53
N ALA A 209 -4.79 -2.26 14.54
CA ALA A 209 -5.21 -1.72 13.26
C ALA A 209 -6.18 -2.68 12.53
N ARG A 210 -7.09 -2.13 11.73
CA ARG A 210 -8.01 -2.86 10.86
C ARG A 210 -7.38 -3.27 9.52
N HIS A 211 -6.10 -2.99 9.34
CA HIS A 211 -5.26 -3.55 8.29
C HIS A 211 -4.21 -4.48 8.91
N ARG A 212 -3.74 -5.44 8.14
CA ARG A 212 -2.68 -6.35 8.56
C ARG A 212 -1.60 -6.46 7.48
N ILE A 213 -0.36 -6.71 7.92
CA ILE A 213 0.72 -7.12 7.04
C ILE A 213 0.77 -8.64 6.98
N VAL A 214 0.87 -9.20 5.78
CA VAL A 214 1.03 -10.63 5.55
C VAL A 214 2.40 -10.86 4.93
N PHE A 215 3.26 -11.54 5.67
CA PHE A 215 4.55 -11.99 5.18
C PHE A 215 4.38 -13.31 4.45
N PHE A 216 4.95 -13.44 3.25
CA PHE A 216 4.78 -14.63 2.42
C PHE A 216 6.06 -14.96 1.64
N ASP A 217 6.19 -16.22 1.24
CA ASP A 217 7.29 -16.70 0.41
C ASP A 217 6.84 -16.96 -1.04
N SER A 218 7.78 -17.39 -1.89
CA SER A 218 7.49 -17.69 -3.30
C SER A 218 6.57 -18.89 -3.53
N GLN A 219 6.31 -19.71 -2.49
CA GLN A 219 5.45 -20.88 -2.55
C GLN A 219 4.00 -20.57 -2.12
N ALA A 220 3.79 -19.44 -1.46
CA ALA A 220 2.46 -19.04 -1.00
C ALA A 220 1.51 -18.82 -2.18
N ALA A 221 0.30 -19.34 -2.05
CA ALA A 221 -0.78 -19.04 -2.98
C ALA A 221 -1.26 -17.61 -2.75
N LEU A 222 -1.14 -16.74 -3.76
CA LEU A 222 -1.68 -15.39 -3.64
C LEU A 222 -3.22 -15.44 -3.58
N PRO A 223 -3.84 -14.68 -2.68
CA PRO A 223 -5.29 -14.61 -2.61
C PRO A 223 -5.87 -13.99 -3.89
N ALA A 224 -7.13 -14.29 -4.16
CA ALA A 224 -7.88 -13.62 -5.21
C ALA A 224 -8.09 -12.13 -4.86
N THR A 225 -8.25 -11.30 -5.88
CA THR A 225 -8.68 -9.90 -5.72
C THR A 225 -9.96 -9.84 -4.88
N PRO A 226 -10.08 -8.93 -3.89
CA PRO A 226 -11.28 -8.80 -3.08
C PRO A 226 -12.55 -8.72 -3.93
N GLY A 227 -13.58 -9.50 -3.57
CA GLY A 227 -14.84 -9.57 -4.32
C GLY A 227 -14.82 -10.45 -5.58
N GLY A 228 -13.73 -11.20 -5.83
CA GLY A 228 -13.66 -12.21 -6.90
C GLY A 228 -12.40 -12.11 -7.74
N ASP A 229 -12.02 -13.23 -8.32
CA ASP A 229 -10.77 -13.42 -9.05
C ASP A 229 -10.84 -13.05 -10.54
N THR A 230 -12.04 -12.80 -11.08
CA THR A 230 -12.24 -12.57 -12.51
C THR A 230 -12.46 -11.09 -12.80
N LEU A 231 -11.66 -10.52 -13.69
CA LEU A 231 -11.78 -9.17 -14.22
C LEU A 231 -11.96 -9.22 -15.73
N ARG A 232 -12.93 -8.47 -16.24
CA ARG A 232 -13.14 -8.40 -17.68
C ARG A 232 -12.32 -7.28 -18.31
N PHE A 233 -11.83 -7.52 -19.51
CA PHE A 233 -11.33 -6.46 -20.37
C PHE A 233 -12.47 -5.92 -21.23
N HIS A 234 -12.68 -4.61 -21.20
CA HIS A 234 -13.71 -4.00 -22.03
C HIS A 234 -13.41 -2.52 -22.27
N GLY A 235 -13.46 -2.11 -23.53
CA GLY A 235 -13.37 -0.70 -23.88
C GLY A 235 -14.53 0.09 -23.26
N VAL A 236 -14.21 1.28 -22.75
CA VAL A 236 -15.17 2.15 -22.04
C VAL A 236 -16.39 2.43 -22.88
N ARG A 237 -17.58 2.08 -22.38
CA ARG A 237 -18.88 2.52 -22.92
C ARG A 237 -19.57 3.38 -21.85
N ALA A 238 -20.19 4.48 -22.28
CA ALA A 238 -20.88 5.42 -21.38
C ALA A 238 -22.02 4.78 -20.54
N SER A 239 -22.50 3.60 -20.94
CA SER A 239 -23.55 2.85 -20.23
C SER A 239 -23.03 1.73 -19.32
N ASP A 240 -21.71 1.54 -19.26
CA ASP A 240 -21.11 0.42 -18.53
C ASP A 240 -20.84 0.86 -17.09
N THR A 241 -21.53 0.24 -16.13
CA THR A 241 -21.41 0.52 -14.68
C THR A 241 -20.53 -0.47 -13.96
N ASP A 242 -20.22 -1.62 -14.60
CA ASP A 242 -19.44 -2.68 -13.99
C ASP A 242 -17.95 -2.39 -14.03
N ASP A 243 -17.22 -2.94 -13.06
CA ASP A 243 -15.77 -2.86 -12.99
C ASP A 243 -15.12 -3.58 -14.18
N ALA A 244 -14.25 -2.89 -14.92
CA ALA A 244 -13.54 -3.43 -16.06
C ALA A 244 -12.15 -2.80 -16.22
N ILE A 245 -11.22 -3.57 -16.78
CA ILE A 245 -9.93 -3.08 -17.27
C ILE A 245 -10.17 -2.59 -18.69
N ASP A 246 -9.87 -1.33 -18.99
CA ASP A 246 -10.07 -0.71 -20.31
C ASP A 246 -8.78 -0.51 -21.09
N ARG A 247 -7.64 -0.59 -20.44
CA ARG A 247 -6.30 -0.59 -21.03
C ARG A 247 -5.47 -1.67 -20.40
N PHE A 248 -4.78 -2.43 -21.24
CA PHE A 248 -3.89 -3.49 -20.78
C PHE A 248 -2.74 -3.63 -21.77
N ALA A 249 -1.52 -3.40 -21.31
CA ALA A 249 -0.32 -3.40 -22.11
C ALA A 249 0.76 -4.32 -21.52
N ALA A 250 1.45 -5.05 -22.40
CA ALA A 250 2.59 -5.88 -22.03
C ALA A 250 3.89 -5.10 -22.25
N GLN A 251 4.82 -5.21 -21.33
CA GLN A 251 6.16 -4.66 -21.43
C GLN A 251 7.20 -5.77 -21.27
N ARG A 252 8.25 -5.70 -22.09
CA ARG A 252 9.43 -6.53 -21.98
C ARG A 252 10.67 -5.67 -21.80
N ARG A 253 11.55 -6.06 -20.89
CA ARG A 253 12.80 -5.38 -20.61
C ARG A 253 13.95 -6.37 -20.59
N VAL A 254 15.13 -5.92 -20.94
CA VAL A 254 16.37 -6.68 -20.74
C VAL A 254 16.66 -6.75 -19.24
N ALA A 255 16.89 -7.95 -18.74
CA ALA A 255 17.30 -8.22 -17.37
C ALA A 255 18.43 -9.25 -17.37
N ALA A 256 19.18 -9.36 -16.28
CA ALA A 256 20.13 -10.45 -16.12
C ALA A 256 19.37 -11.79 -16.11
N ASN A 257 19.99 -12.80 -16.76
CA ASN A 257 19.35 -14.08 -17.02
C ASN A 257 20.03 -15.26 -16.34
N ALA A 258 21.02 -14.97 -15.51
CA ALA A 258 21.72 -15.95 -14.71
C ALA A 258 22.11 -15.37 -13.35
N VAL A 259 22.11 -16.20 -12.33
CA VAL A 259 22.55 -15.86 -10.97
C VAL A 259 23.51 -16.95 -10.50
N SER A 260 24.65 -16.54 -9.98
CA SER A 260 25.61 -17.42 -9.33
C SER A 260 25.94 -16.86 -7.96
N ILE A 261 25.82 -17.68 -6.92
CA ILE A 261 26.11 -17.27 -5.54
C ILE A 261 27.08 -18.23 -4.88
N SER A 262 27.83 -17.72 -3.93
CA SER A 262 28.76 -18.51 -3.13
C SER A 262 28.94 -17.89 -1.73
N SER A 263 29.07 -18.73 -0.71
CA SER A 263 29.28 -18.28 0.66
C SER A 263 30.35 -19.15 1.33
N TRP A 264 31.45 -18.54 1.76
CA TRP A 264 32.55 -19.26 2.40
C TRP A 264 32.22 -19.66 3.83
N ASP A 265 32.41 -20.94 4.17
CA ASP A 265 32.38 -21.42 5.54
C ASP A 265 33.78 -21.83 6.01
N PRO A 266 34.46 -21.02 6.84
CA PRO A 266 35.81 -21.30 7.31
C PRO A 266 35.87 -22.50 8.29
N ALA A 267 34.78 -22.84 8.93
CA ALA A 267 34.73 -23.98 9.85
C ALA A 267 34.70 -25.34 9.10
N GLN A 268 33.98 -25.37 7.98
CA GLN A 268 33.86 -26.56 7.14
C GLN A 268 34.88 -26.57 5.98
N LEU A 269 35.60 -25.45 5.77
CA LEU A 269 36.55 -25.25 4.64
C LEU A 269 35.88 -25.52 3.29
N MET A 270 34.64 -25.12 3.14
CA MET A 270 33.86 -25.27 1.91
C MET A 270 33.06 -24.02 1.60
N ALA A 271 32.64 -23.89 0.36
CA ALA A 271 31.78 -22.80 -0.09
C ALA A 271 30.49 -23.36 -0.70
N PRO A 272 29.40 -23.48 0.05
CA PRO A 272 28.11 -23.73 -0.54
C PRO A 272 27.85 -22.73 -1.65
N SER A 273 27.62 -23.24 -2.86
CA SER A 273 27.40 -22.40 -4.06
C SER A 273 26.27 -22.95 -4.90
N ALA A 274 25.62 -22.08 -5.63
CA ALA A 274 24.56 -22.43 -6.56
C ALA A 274 24.59 -21.52 -7.79
N GLU A 275 24.16 -22.05 -8.91
CA GLU A 275 23.97 -21.33 -10.16
C GLU A 275 22.56 -21.61 -10.70
N GLN A 276 21.89 -20.57 -11.14
CA GLN A 276 20.56 -20.64 -11.76
C GLN A 276 20.59 -19.89 -13.10
N LEU A 277 19.97 -20.49 -14.08
CA LEU A 277 19.76 -19.90 -15.42
C LEU A 277 18.27 -19.76 -15.65
N THR A 278 17.85 -18.66 -16.26
CA THR A 278 16.46 -18.49 -16.65
C THR A 278 16.01 -19.56 -17.66
N SER A 279 14.80 -20.05 -17.49
CA SER A 279 14.10 -20.88 -18.46
C SER A 279 13.08 -20.10 -19.30
N LEU A 280 12.93 -18.79 -19.02
CA LEU A 280 11.99 -17.94 -19.73
C LEU A 280 12.55 -17.56 -21.11
N ASP A 281 11.64 -17.39 -22.08
CA ASP A 281 11.98 -16.77 -23.35
C ASP A 281 12.17 -15.25 -23.14
N ILE A 282 13.42 -14.83 -23.09
CA ILE A 282 13.83 -13.44 -22.90
C ILE A 282 14.35 -12.80 -24.19
N GLY A 283 14.24 -13.49 -25.33
CA GLY A 283 14.83 -13.07 -26.61
C GLY A 283 16.28 -13.55 -26.78
N GLU A 284 16.88 -13.27 -27.93
CA GLU A 284 18.27 -13.64 -28.25
C GLU A 284 19.27 -12.77 -27.47
N MET A 285 19.54 -13.14 -26.21
CA MET A 285 20.46 -12.43 -25.34
C MET A 285 21.65 -13.30 -24.93
N PRO A 286 22.86 -12.72 -24.82
CA PRO A 286 24.00 -13.44 -24.25
C PRO A 286 23.74 -13.75 -22.77
N SER A 287 24.55 -14.64 -22.18
CA SER A 287 24.49 -14.86 -20.74
C SER A 287 24.94 -13.60 -20.00
N LEU A 288 24.01 -13.02 -19.24
CA LEU A 288 24.21 -11.85 -18.37
C LEU A 288 24.07 -12.33 -16.92
N SER A 289 25.17 -12.73 -16.32
CA SER A 289 25.19 -13.33 -14.98
C SER A 289 25.47 -12.30 -13.90
N ILE A 290 24.70 -12.36 -12.82
CA ILE A 290 25.02 -11.70 -11.56
C ILE A 290 25.71 -12.71 -10.66
N TYR A 291 26.92 -12.37 -10.18
CA TYR A 291 27.61 -13.14 -9.16
C TYR A 291 27.54 -12.41 -7.81
N ASP A 292 27.05 -13.11 -6.80
CA ASP A 292 27.07 -12.66 -5.41
C ASP A 292 27.94 -13.59 -4.56
N GLY A 293 29.14 -13.09 -4.21
CA GLY A 293 30.03 -13.70 -3.23
C GLY A 293 29.60 -13.31 -1.82
N SER A 294 28.51 -13.88 -1.34
CA SER A 294 27.88 -13.55 -0.05
C SER A 294 28.89 -13.62 1.12
N ALA A 295 28.53 -12.92 2.22
CA ALA A 295 29.29 -12.96 3.47
C ALA A 295 29.49 -14.38 3.98
N GLU A 296 30.47 -14.56 4.85
CA GLU A 296 30.76 -15.86 5.51
C GLU A 296 29.50 -16.44 6.14
N ARG A 297 29.33 -17.75 5.95
CA ARG A 297 28.21 -18.56 6.53
C ARG A 297 26.83 -18.04 6.19
N ARG A 298 26.66 -17.39 5.05
CA ARG A 298 25.35 -16.96 4.56
C ARG A 298 24.45 -18.18 4.27
N HIS A 299 25.04 -19.25 3.73
CA HIS A 299 24.34 -20.46 3.36
C HIS A 299 24.95 -21.66 4.12
N ASP A 300 24.14 -22.32 4.95
CA ASP A 300 24.57 -23.46 5.74
C ASP A 300 24.89 -24.68 4.87
N ASN A 301 24.23 -24.78 3.72
CA ASN A 301 24.44 -25.89 2.78
C ASN A 301 23.99 -25.52 1.37
N LYS A 302 24.22 -26.45 0.43
CA LYS A 302 23.84 -26.27 -0.98
C LYS A 302 22.34 -26.03 -1.19
N ALA A 303 21.46 -26.66 -0.41
CA ALA A 303 20.01 -26.49 -0.60
C ALA A 303 19.54 -25.05 -0.30
N PHE A 304 20.11 -24.41 0.73
CA PHE A 304 19.86 -23.00 1.01
C PHE A 304 20.43 -22.10 -0.10
N ALA A 305 21.62 -22.40 -0.62
CA ALA A 305 22.19 -21.68 -1.75
C ALA A 305 21.28 -21.80 -2.99
N ASP A 306 20.83 -23.01 -3.33
CA ASP A 306 19.92 -23.26 -4.46
C ASP A 306 18.58 -22.52 -4.29
N ALA A 307 18.00 -22.49 -3.10
CA ALA A 307 16.77 -21.77 -2.82
C ALA A 307 16.95 -20.25 -2.97
N HIS A 308 18.02 -19.70 -2.39
CA HIS A 308 18.30 -18.27 -2.45
C HIS A 308 18.61 -17.77 -3.88
N SER A 309 19.47 -18.50 -4.61
CA SER A 309 19.77 -18.17 -6.02
C SER A 309 18.53 -18.20 -6.91
N ARG A 310 17.60 -19.12 -6.65
CA ARG A 310 16.32 -19.20 -7.37
C ARG A 310 15.46 -17.97 -7.11
N VAL A 311 15.31 -17.53 -5.86
CA VAL A 311 14.55 -16.31 -5.51
C VAL A 311 15.18 -15.08 -6.15
N MET A 312 16.51 -14.97 -6.13
CA MET A 312 17.21 -13.86 -6.81
C MET A 312 16.94 -13.87 -8.32
N LEU A 313 16.99 -15.02 -8.97
CA LEU A 313 16.69 -15.12 -10.39
C LEU A 313 15.23 -14.75 -10.69
N GLN A 314 14.29 -15.25 -9.89
CA GLN A 314 12.86 -14.92 -10.04
C GLN A 314 12.58 -13.41 -9.90
N ALA A 315 13.31 -12.71 -9.01
CA ALA A 315 13.21 -11.26 -8.89
C ALA A 315 13.67 -10.54 -10.17
N LEU A 316 14.75 -11.02 -10.81
CA LEU A 316 15.23 -10.49 -12.09
C LEU A 316 14.27 -10.81 -13.25
N GLU A 317 13.70 -12.01 -13.26
CA GLU A 317 12.71 -12.45 -14.24
C GLU A 317 11.41 -11.60 -14.17
N LEU A 318 11.05 -11.14 -12.97
CA LEU A 318 9.91 -10.27 -12.75
C LEU A 318 10.05 -8.93 -13.50
N ASP A 319 11.27 -8.40 -13.59
CA ASP A 319 11.55 -7.17 -14.34
C ASP A 319 11.52 -7.37 -15.87
N ASN A 320 11.72 -8.60 -16.35
CA ASN A 320 11.72 -8.90 -17.78
C ASN A 320 10.33 -8.81 -18.41
N LYS A 321 9.29 -9.29 -17.71
CA LYS A 321 7.91 -9.34 -18.25
C LYS A 321 6.94 -8.72 -17.26
N GLN A 322 6.46 -7.54 -17.58
CA GLN A 322 5.46 -6.82 -16.80
C GLN A 322 4.26 -6.45 -17.66
N PHE A 323 3.14 -6.24 -16.99
CA PHE A 323 1.91 -5.76 -17.59
C PHE A 323 1.45 -4.52 -16.83
N GLU A 324 0.92 -3.56 -17.58
CA GLU A 324 0.32 -2.37 -17.02
C GLU A 324 -1.13 -2.29 -17.48
N GLY A 325 -2.05 -2.18 -16.54
CA GLY A 325 -3.47 -2.07 -16.79
C GLY A 325 -4.05 -0.80 -16.19
N ALA A 326 -5.12 -0.28 -16.77
CA ALA A 326 -5.93 0.77 -16.19
C ALA A 326 -7.40 0.51 -16.47
N GLY A 327 -8.26 1.05 -15.61
CA GLY A 327 -9.71 0.87 -15.72
C GLY A 327 -10.45 1.28 -14.47
N ALA A 328 -11.76 1.11 -14.48
CA ALA A 328 -12.62 1.43 -13.34
C ALA A 328 -12.78 0.22 -12.39
N VAL A 329 -11.66 -0.39 -11.97
CA VAL A 329 -11.68 -1.56 -11.07
C VAL A 329 -11.47 -1.11 -9.63
N ARG A 330 -12.56 -0.97 -8.87
CA ARG A 330 -12.57 -0.45 -7.49
C ARG A 330 -11.97 -1.43 -6.48
N ARG A 331 -11.95 -2.72 -6.82
CA ARG A 331 -11.54 -3.82 -5.92
C ARG A 331 -10.10 -4.29 -6.08
N MET A 332 -9.29 -3.68 -6.96
CA MET A 332 -7.88 -4.05 -7.09
C MET A 332 -7.13 -3.91 -5.76
N ALA A 333 -6.20 -4.84 -5.53
CA ALA A 333 -5.33 -4.84 -4.36
C ALA A 333 -3.97 -5.42 -4.73
N ALA A 334 -2.89 -4.84 -4.19
CA ALA A 334 -1.54 -5.34 -4.38
C ALA A 334 -1.33 -6.70 -3.69
N GLY A 335 -0.51 -7.56 -4.28
CA GLY A 335 -0.26 -8.91 -3.76
C GLY A 335 -1.42 -9.90 -3.96
N HIS A 336 -2.37 -9.61 -4.84
CA HIS A 336 -3.51 -10.46 -5.17
C HIS A 336 -3.45 -10.93 -6.62
N GLY A 337 -4.11 -12.04 -6.91
CA GLY A 337 -4.22 -12.61 -8.25
C GLY A 337 -5.58 -12.32 -8.89
N PHE A 338 -5.59 -12.23 -10.23
CA PHE A 338 -6.84 -12.17 -11.00
C PHE A 338 -6.70 -12.89 -12.35
N THR A 339 -7.83 -13.27 -12.90
CA THR A 339 -7.98 -13.83 -14.24
C THR A 339 -8.59 -12.78 -15.15
N LEU A 340 -7.88 -12.39 -16.20
CA LEU A 340 -8.39 -11.46 -17.22
C LEU A 340 -9.27 -12.22 -18.21
N THR A 341 -10.45 -11.71 -18.50
CA THR A 341 -11.39 -12.30 -19.46
C THR A 341 -11.73 -11.31 -20.57
N GLN A 342 -12.22 -11.82 -21.69
CA GLN A 342 -12.66 -11.02 -22.85
C GLN A 342 -11.54 -10.20 -23.50
N HIS A 343 -10.28 -10.61 -23.36
CA HIS A 343 -9.14 -9.98 -24.03
C HIS A 343 -8.68 -10.83 -25.21
N ASP A 344 -8.56 -10.24 -26.40
CA ASP A 344 -8.27 -10.97 -27.65
C ASP A 344 -6.91 -11.71 -27.63
N SER A 345 -5.92 -11.14 -26.92
CA SER A 345 -4.56 -11.68 -26.91
C SER A 345 -4.26 -12.57 -25.70
N TYR A 346 -5.12 -12.60 -24.69
CA TYR A 346 -4.94 -13.38 -23.48
C TYR A 346 -6.18 -14.22 -23.24
N ALA A 347 -6.08 -15.51 -23.60
CA ALA A 347 -7.13 -16.50 -23.45
C ALA A 347 -6.71 -17.58 -22.45
N ASP A 348 -7.49 -18.63 -22.33
CA ASP A 348 -7.33 -19.72 -21.39
C ASP A 348 -5.87 -20.23 -21.29
N GLY A 349 -5.31 -20.14 -20.12
CA GLY A 349 -3.94 -20.55 -19.79
C GLY A 349 -2.91 -19.41 -19.66
N ASP A 350 -3.11 -18.30 -20.37
CA ASP A 350 -2.20 -17.14 -20.35
C ASP A 350 -2.83 -15.86 -19.75
N ASN A 351 -3.98 -16.00 -19.11
CA ASN A 351 -4.81 -14.89 -18.63
C ASN A 351 -4.81 -14.71 -17.10
N SER A 352 -3.93 -15.41 -16.38
CA SER A 352 -3.78 -15.27 -14.94
C SER A 352 -2.65 -14.29 -14.61
N PHE A 353 -2.95 -13.26 -13.83
CA PHE A 353 -2.04 -12.20 -13.48
C PHE A 353 -1.93 -12.01 -11.97
N LYS A 354 -0.80 -11.47 -11.53
CA LYS A 354 -0.52 -11.09 -10.14
C LYS A 354 -0.28 -9.60 -10.09
N THR A 355 -0.97 -8.91 -9.18
CA THR A 355 -0.88 -7.48 -9.02
C THR A 355 0.30 -7.11 -8.13
N LEU A 356 1.29 -6.41 -8.67
CA LEU A 356 2.44 -5.94 -7.90
C LEU A 356 2.17 -4.62 -7.19
N TRP A 357 1.51 -3.70 -7.87
CA TRP A 357 1.14 -2.40 -7.34
C TRP A 357 -0.17 -1.90 -7.95
N VAL A 358 -0.84 -1.03 -7.22
CA VAL A 358 -2.08 -0.36 -7.64
C VAL A 358 -2.00 1.11 -7.26
N GLU A 359 -2.37 1.97 -8.19
CA GLU A 359 -2.67 3.37 -7.91
C GLU A 359 -4.17 3.59 -8.00
N HIS A 360 -4.72 4.23 -6.98
CA HIS A 360 -6.13 4.54 -6.87
C HIS A 360 -6.36 6.04 -7.05
N GLU A 361 -7.35 6.39 -7.82
CA GLU A 361 -7.89 7.74 -7.86
C GLU A 361 -9.40 7.67 -7.88
N ALA A 362 -10.05 8.34 -6.94
CA ALA A 362 -11.50 8.45 -6.90
C ALA A 362 -11.95 9.84 -6.47
N ARG A 363 -13.07 10.28 -7.01
CA ARG A 363 -13.71 11.56 -6.67
C ARG A 363 -15.13 11.31 -6.22
N ASN A 364 -15.54 12.06 -5.21
CA ASN A 364 -16.88 11.93 -4.66
C ASN A 364 -17.92 12.63 -5.54
N ASN A 365 -19.17 12.21 -5.43
CA ASN A 365 -20.33 12.80 -6.11
C ASN A 365 -20.83 14.06 -5.39
N LEU A 366 -20.01 15.11 -5.38
CA LEU A 366 -20.38 16.42 -4.86
C LEU A 366 -21.16 17.21 -5.92
N GLU A 367 -22.09 18.08 -5.47
CA GLU A 367 -22.89 18.86 -6.41
C GLU A 367 -22.02 19.83 -7.25
N PRO A 368 -22.39 20.12 -8.53
CA PRO A 368 -21.62 21.00 -9.42
C PRO A 368 -21.32 22.39 -8.86
N ALA A 369 -22.26 22.99 -8.12
CA ALA A 369 -22.07 24.31 -7.50
C ALA A 369 -20.99 24.30 -6.41
N LEU A 370 -20.80 23.17 -5.75
CA LEU A 370 -19.72 22.95 -4.82
C LEU A 370 -18.38 22.75 -5.59
N GLY A 371 -18.41 22.08 -6.74
CA GLY A 371 -17.27 21.86 -7.60
C GLY A 371 -16.63 23.13 -8.14
N GLU A 372 -17.42 24.16 -8.48
CA GLU A 372 -16.90 25.46 -8.92
C GLU A 372 -16.19 26.22 -7.78
N ALA A 373 -16.75 26.23 -6.57
CA ALA A 373 -16.09 26.82 -5.41
C ALA A 373 -14.77 26.10 -5.09
N LEU A 374 -14.74 24.77 -5.24
CA LEU A 374 -13.58 23.93 -5.00
C LEU A 374 -12.46 24.10 -6.02
N SER A 375 -12.80 24.31 -7.30
CA SER A 375 -11.78 24.52 -8.34
C SER A 375 -10.98 25.81 -8.11
N ARG A 376 -11.59 26.82 -7.49
CA ARG A 376 -10.89 28.03 -7.06
C ARG A 376 -9.91 27.77 -5.92
N LEU A 377 -10.30 26.94 -4.93
CA LEU A 377 -9.41 26.54 -3.83
C LEU A 377 -8.21 25.71 -4.30
N THR A 378 -8.39 24.83 -5.28
CA THR A 378 -7.30 24.03 -5.85
C THR A 378 -6.24 24.92 -6.50
N GLY A 379 -6.67 25.93 -7.29
CA GLY A 379 -5.74 26.90 -7.89
C GLY A 379 -4.95 27.72 -6.86
N LEU A 380 -5.54 28.01 -5.70
CA LEU A 380 -4.87 28.71 -4.58
C LEU A 380 -3.87 27.79 -3.86
N ALA A 381 -4.21 26.52 -3.65
CA ALA A 381 -3.33 25.56 -3.00
C ALA A 381 -2.08 25.22 -3.86
N GLU A 382 -2.26 25.06 -5.16
CA GLU A 382 -1.16 24.86 -6.11
C GLU A 382 -0.24 26.11 -6.19
N ALA A 383 -0.81 27.32 -6.18
CA ALA A 383 -0.04 28.55 -6.12
C ALA A 383 0.73 28.71 -4.80
N GLY A 384 0.12 28.30 -3.65
CA GLY A 384 0.76 28.30 -2.34
C GLY A 384 1.91 27.31 -2.25
N ALA A 385 1.75 26.10 -2.77
CA ALA A 385 2.80 25.08 -2.80
C ALA A 385 3.99 25.51 -3.68
N ALA A 386 3.72 26.14 -4.83
CA ALA A 386 4.76 26.70 -5.70
C ALA A 386 5.56 27.82 -5.00
N THR A 387 4.89 28.62 -4.16
CA THR A 387 5.53 29.69 -3.38
C THR A 387 6.42 29.13 -2.25
N LEU A 388 5.99 28.05 -1.57
CA LEU A 388 6.78 27.41 -0.52
C LEU A 388 8.05 26.73 -1.08
N LEU A 389 8.01 26.19 -2.30
CA LEU A 389 9.17 25.62 -2.97
C LEU A 389 10.19 26.69 -3.40
N GLN A 390 9.78 27.95 -3.59
CA GLN A 390 10.70 29.05 -3.88
C GLN A 390 11.45 29.58 -2.65
N PHE A 391 10.96 29.32 -1.44
CA PHE A 391 11.64 29.75 -0.18
C PHE A 391 12.59 28.72 0.40
N SER A 392 12.69 27.50 -0.17
CA SER A 392 13.60 26.45 0.30
C SER A 392 15.00 26.47 -0.37
N ASP A 393 15.24 27.36 -1.33
CA ASP A 393 16.50 27.48 -2.06
C ASP A 393 17.33 28.74 -1.70
N GLU A 394 17.07 29.37 -0.55
CA GLU A 394 17.93 30.43 0.00
C GLU A 394 18.64 30.04 1.30
#